data_e614de59732839addd6a39cb70ccb79d
#
_entry.id   e614de59732839addd6a39cb70ccb79d
#
_cell.length_a   1.000
_cell.length_b   1.000
_cell.length_c   1.000
_cell.angle_alpha   90.00
_cell.angle_beta   90.00
_cell.angle_gamma   90.00
#
_symmetry.space_group_name_H-M   'P 1'
#
loop_
_entity.id
_entity.type
_entity.pdbx_description
1 polymer ?
#
loop_
_entity_poly.entity_id
_entity_poly.type
_entity_poly.pdbx_seq_one_letter_code
_entity_poly.pdbx_strand_id
1 'polypeptide(L)'
;FFLAICFCQRVQNKLYLWTILLMKKFLLLLFLFSFSISIFSQQLKTSSAYSFTENKGQIVDQDGKQNSAVQFLFNSDGLNVQIKNDGFSYDVYEVKKVPKKKSKRRESDLPQKNKLKTEYDLKYEYHRVDIDFVGANKNPEIIAEGKSVDYDNYYNIPNRPKGVENVHRYEKIIYQNLYSNIDLVFFQPKDTLKPIEYNFIVNPGGKISDIQLKFNGAKTQLKDGKLSMNLRFGEMQENIPHSWEEAGNLKKSINVGFKDLGNGVYGFNADRDVFDKVVVIDPVPTRIWGSYFGGNGEEFAWIRPDKNNNIYLFGYSTSTNNVATSGSYQSNSAGSGDAFISKISKDGQRFWGTYYGKQYFDVTGSVDFDDNFNVYAAIIVEKPNPRYPGNYYYFYQKLVFLKL
;
A
#
# COMPACT_ATOMS: atom_id res chain seq x y z
N PHE A 1 31.78 8.87 80.30
CA PHE A 1 30.64 9.39 79.44
C PHE A 1 31.10 9.77 78.04
N PHE A 2 32.29 10.34 77.85
CA PHE A 2 32.80 10.74 76.52
C PHE A 2 33.14 9.59 75.58
N LEU A 3 33.58 8.43 76.08
CA LEU A 3 33.90 7.27 75.26
C LEU A 3 32.65 6.53 74.67
N ALA A 4 31.52 6.57 75.36
CA ALA A 4 30.28 5.96 74.94
C ALA A 4 29.59 6.73 73.83
N ILE A 5 29.70 8.08 73.78
CA ILE A 5 29.13 8.94 72.75
C ILE A 5 29.91 8.78 71.46
N CYS A 6 31.24 8.65 71.51
CA CYS A 6 32.08 8.42 70.32
C CYS A 6 31.83 7.07 69.65
N PHE A 7 31.57 6.02 70.48
CA PHE A 7 31.28 4.67 69.96
C PHE A 7 29.92 4.62 69.26
N CYS A 8 28.90 5.30 69.82
CA CYS A 8 27.55 5.35 69.23
C CYS A 8 27.51 6.12 67.90
N GLN A 9 28.21 7.22 67.82
CA GLN A 9 28.33 7.97 66.52
C GLN A 9 29.09 7.17 65.47
N ARG A 10 30.09 6.41 65.78
CA ARG A 10 30.86 5.57 64.84
C ARG A 10 30.05 4.39 64.34
N VAL A 11 29.14 3.81 65.15
CA VAL A 11 28.24 2.75 64.74
C VAL A 11 27.11 3.29 63.87
N GLN A 12 26.52 4.44 64.22
CA GLN A 12 25.49 5.09 63.42
C GLN A 12 26.03 5.50 62.01
N ASN A 13 27.23 6.06 61.93
CA ASN A 13 27.85 6.41 60.67
C ASN A 13 28.18 5.16 59.79
N LYS A 14 28.57 4.03 60.40
CA LYS A 14 28.75 2.77 59.67
C LYS A 14 27.43 2.20 59.17
N LEU A 15 26.36 2.23 59.96
CA LEU A 15 25.03 1.81 59.51
C LEU A 15 24.50 2.70 58.39
N TYR A 16 24.71 4.02 58.48
CA TYR A 16 24.29 4.95 57.44
C TYR A 16 25.04 4.76 56.12
N LEU A 17 26.35 4.49 56.18
CA LEU A 17 27.13 4.12 55.00
C LEU A 17 26.69 2.78 54.40
N TRP A 18 26.34 1.81 55.20
CA TRP A 18 25.85 0.50 54.74
C TRP A 18 24.48 0.60 54.07
N THR A 19 23.57 1.42 54.60
CA THR A 19 22.25 1.67 53.96
C THR A 19 22.37 2.41 52.63
N ILE A 20 23.27 3.38 52.52
CA ILE A 20 23.55 4.10 51.25
C ILE A 20 24.16 3.14 50.23
N LEU A 21 25.07 2.24 50.64
CA LEU A 21 25.69 1.26 49.75
C LEU A 21 24.68 0.20 49.26
N LEU A 22 23.76 -0.24 50.13
CA LEU A 22 22.66 -1.14 49.80
C LEU A 22 21.66 -0.46 48.83
N MET A 23 21.28 0.78 49.08
CA MET A 23 20.42 1.55 48.19
C MET A 23 21.06 1.76 46.81
N LYS A 24 22.36 2.07 46.73
CA LYS A 24 23.07 2.18 45.44
C LYS A 24 23.13 0.86 44.72
N LYS A 25 23.35 -0.26 45.38
CA LYS A 25 23.30 -1.60 44.76
C LYS A 25 21.89 -1.96 44.28
N PHE A 26 20.86 -1.61 45.06
CA PHE A 26 19.46 -1.85 44.65
C PHE A 26 19.03 -0.99 43.46
N LEU A 27 19.45 0.28 43.42
CA LEU A 27 19.26 1.17 42.27
C LEU A 27 20.00 0.68 41.01
N LEU A 28 21.22 0.16 41.21
CA LEU A 28 22.00 -0.42 40.09
C LEU A 28 21.35 -1.70 39.54
N LEU A 29 20.80 -2.55 40.44
CA LEU A 29 20.03 -3.73 40.06
C LEU A 29 18.72 -3.38 39.33
N LEU A 30 17.99 -2.35 39.79
CA LEU A 30 16.81 -1.84 39.14
C LEU A 30 17.13 -1.26 37.75
N PHE A 31 18.27 -0.57 37.65
CA PHE A 31 18.72 -0.02 36.34
C PHE A 31 19.15 -1.12 35.37
N LEU A 32 19.83 -2.17 35.86
CA LEU A 32 20.17 -3.34 35.04
C LEU A 32 18.95 -4.17 34.68
N PHE A 33 17.93 -4.24 35.53
CA PHE A 33 16.67 -4.92 35.21
C PHE A 33 15.81 -4.15 34.22
N SER A 34 15.78 -2.82 34.29
CA SER A 34 15.11 -1.97 33.30
C SER A 34 15.82 -2.01 31.93
N PHE A 35 17.15 -2.13 31.94
CA PHE A 35 17.93 -2.29 30.69
C PHE A 35 17.73 -3.67 30.04
N SER A 36 17.56 -4.72 30.89
CA SER A 36 17.26 -6.08 30.40
C SER A 36 15.86 -6.19 29.79
N ILE A 37 14.87 -5.46 30.33
CA ILE A 37 13.51 -5.40 29.75
C ILE A 37 13.52 -4.66 28.41
N SER A 38 14.38 -3.65 28.23
CA SER A 38 14.52 -2.93 26.96
C SER A 38 15.17 -3.76 25.85
N ILE A 39 15.99 -4.77 26.20
CA ILE A 39 16.62 -5.68 25.22
C ILE A 39 15.66 -6.81 24.82
N PHE A 40 14.64 -7.13 25.64
CA PHE A 40 13.59 -8.11 25.32
C PHE A 40 12.37 -7.51 24.62
N SER A 41 12.37 -6.23 24.27
CA SER A 41 11.59 -5.74 23.15
C SER A 41 12.24 -6.25 21.87
N GLN A 42 12.25 -7.58 21.66
CA GLN A 42 12.24 -8.07 20.30
C GLN A 42 11.13 -7.31 19.61
N GLN A 43 11.50 -6.45 18.63
CA GLN A 43 10.58 -6.08 17.58
C GLN A 43 9.84 -7.37 17.22
N LEU A 44 8.59 -7.50 17.64
CA LEU A 44 7.63 -8.26 16.91
C LEU A 44 7.80 -7.69 15.49
N LYS A 45 8.51 -8.42 14.62
CA LYS A 45 8.43 -8.18 13.19
C LYS A 45 6.94 -8.24 12.96
N THR A 46 6.31 -7.09 12.85
CA THR A 46 4.99 -6.98 12.27
C THR A 46 5.16 -7.75 10.97
N SER A 47 4.51 -8.90 10.87
CA SER A 47 4.48 -9.67 9.63
C SER A 47 4.19 -8.64 8.57
N SER A 48 5.11 -8.46 7.62
CA SER A 48 4.90 -7.50 6.56
C SER A 48 3.52 -7.82 6.01
N ALA A 49 2.63 -6.81 5.94
CA ALA A 49 1.23 -7.02 5.55
C ALA A 49 1.13 -7.74 4.19
N TYR A 50 2.22 -7.78 3.45
CA TYR A 50 2.37 -8.33 2.12
C TYR A 50 3.52 -9.34 2.09
N SER A 51 3.25 -10.55 1.59
CA SER A 51 4.21 -11.65 1.47
C SER A 51 3.68 -12.70 0.50
N PHE A 52 4.54 -13.61 0.05
CA PHE A 52 4.19 -14.68 -0.88
C PHE A 52 3.63 -15.87 -0.11
N THR A 53 2.32 -16.10 -0.23
CA THR A 53 1.65 -17.25 0.39
C THR A 53 1.85 -18.49 -0.48
N GLU A 54 2.39 -19.58 0.07
CA GLU A 54 2.55 -20.85 -0.64
C GLU A 54 1.19 -21.46 -1.01
N ASN A 55 1.14 -22.19 -2.13
CA ASN A 55 -0.05 -22.94 -2.52
C ASN A 55 0.06 -24.42 -2.12
N LYS A 56 -0.66 -24.80 -1.10
CA LYS A 56 -0.86 -26.23 -0.70
C LYS A 56 -2.19 -26.78 -1.20
N GLY A 57 -2.86 -26.05 -2.12
CA GLY A 57 -4.14 -26.39 -2.70
C GLY A 57 -5.32 -25.61 -2.15
N GLN A 58 -5.07 -24.52 -1.42
CA GLN A 58 -6.09 -23.56 -1.00
C GLN A 58 -6.43 -22.55 -2.09
N ILE A 59 -5.55 -22.36 -3.10
CA ILE A 59 -5.81 -21.46 -4.21
C ILE A 59 -6.69 -22.18 -5.24
N VAL A 60 -7.85 -21.60 -5.52
CA VAL A 60 -8.82 -22.11 -6.48
C VAL A 60 -9.03 -21.12 -7.62
N ASP A 61 -9.46 -21.65 -8.78
CA ASP A 61 -9.88 -20.85 -9.91
C ASP A 61 -11.32 -20.31 -9.74
N GLN A 62 -11.82 -19.59 -10.75
CA GLN A 62 -13.17 -19.03 -10.76
C GLN A 62 -14.30 -20.08 -10.68
N ASP A 63 -14.00 -21.33 -11.01
CA ASP A 63 -14.94 -22.46 -10.97
C ASP A 63 -14.84 -23.26 -9.63
N GLY A 64 -14.00 -22.79 -8.71
CA GLY A 64 -13.75 -23.45 -7.42
C GLY A 64 -12.87 -24.70 -7.53
N LYS A 65 -12.20 -24.92 -8.67
CA LYS A 65 -11.23 -26.00 -8.84
C LYS A 65 -9.86 -25.56 -8.35
N GLN A 66 -9.11 -26.50 -7.80
CA GLN A 66 -7.76 -26.24 -7.35
C GLN A 66 -6.88 -25.76 -8.50
N ASN A 67 -6.23 -24.60 -8.32
CA ASN A 67 -5.30 -24.02 -9.28
C ASN A 67 -3.86 -24.41 -8.93
N SER A 68 -3.42 -25.58 -9.38
CA SER A 68 -2.07 -26.10 -9.14
C SER A 68 -0.98 -25.40 -9.97
N ALA A 69 -1.34 -24.62 -10.98
CA ALA A 69 -0.38 -23.85 -11.77
C ALA A 69 0.25 -22.72 -10.93
N VAL A 70 -0.49 -22.18 -9.96
CA VAL A 70 0.01 -21.15 -9.04
C VAL A 70 0.81 -21.82 -7.93
N GLN A 71 2.08 -21.44 -7.78
CA GLN A 71 2.97 -21.90 -6.73
C GLN A 71 2.90 -21.00 -5.49
N PHE A 72 2.88 -19.69 -5.70
CA PHE A 72 2.76 -18.67 -4.66
C PHE A 72 1.81 -17.57 -5.10
N LEU A 73 1.16 -16.97 -4.11
CA LEU A 73 0.25 -15.84 -4.30
C LEU A 73 0.69 -14.66 -3.45
N PHE A 74 0.89 -13.52 -4.08
CA PHE A 74 1.09 -12.25 -3.42
C PHE A 74 -0.19 -11.43 -3.51
N ASN A 75 -0.66 -10.87 -2.37
CA ASN A 75 -1.87 -10.07 -2.32
C ASN A 75 -1.55 -8.67 -1.80
N SER A 76 -2.07 -7.67 -2.49
CA SER A 76 -2.06 -6.29 -2.04
C SER A 76 -3.37 -5.58 -2.43
N ASP A 77 -3.55 -4.35 -1.98
CA ASP A 77 -4.73 -3.57 -2.33
C ASP A 77 -4.73 -3.22 -3.83
N GLY A 78 -5.71 -3.76 -4.56
CA GLY A 78 -5.90 -3.52 -5.99
C GLY A 78 -5.02 -4.36 -6.93
N LEU A 79 -4.09 -5.17 -6.39
CA LEU A 79 -3.19 -6.01 -7.18
C LEU A 79 -2.86 -7.32 -6.47
N ASN A 80 -3.13 -8.45 -7.12
CA ASN A 80 -2.58 -9.73 -6.73
C ASN A 80 -1.56 -10.19 -7.78
N VAL A 81 -0.53 -10.92 -7.35
CA VAL A 81 0.46 -11.51 -8.25
C VAL A 81 0.51 -13.01 -8.04
N GLN A 82 0.23 -13.76 -9.10
CA GLN A 82 0.32 -15.21 -9.09
C GLN A 82 1.69 -15.63 -9.66
N ILE A 83 2.46 -16.34 -8.88
CA ILE A 83 3.76 -16.92 -9.27
C ILE A 83 3.53 -18.33 -9.77
N LYS A 84 3.93 -18.63 -11.00
CA LYS A 84 3.75 -19.93 -11.70
C LYS A 84 5.12 -20.48 -12.12
N ASN A 85 5.17 -21.73 -12.61
CA ASN A 85 6.46 -22.31 -13.08
C ASN A 85 6.99 -21.64 -14.35
N ASP A 86 6.11 -21.23 -15.25
CA ASP A 86 6.40 -20.77 -16.61
C ASP A 86 6.16 -19.26 -16.80
N GLY A 87 5.81 -18.55 -15.73
CA GLY A 87 5.49 -17.14 -15.76
C GLY A 87 4.91 -16.62 -14.47
N PHE A 88 4.31 -15.47 -14.53
CA PHE A 88 3.53 -14.86 -13.45
C PHE A 88 2.35 -14.09 -14.01
N SER A 89 1.41 -13.71 -13.15
CA SER A 89 0.26 -12.91 -13.59
C SER A 89 0.02 -11.77 -12.65
N TYR A 90 -0.37 -10.63 -13.20
CA TYR A 90 -0.99 -9.53 -12.48
C TYR A 90 -2.50 -9.69 -12.53
N ASP A 91 -3.15 -9.79 -11.38
CA ASP A 91 -4.59 -9.67 -11.24
C ASP A 91 -4.90 -8.30 -10.64
N VAL A 92 -5.11 -7.31 -11.50
CA VAL A 92 -5.53 -5.97 -11.07
C VAL A 92 -7.02 -5.97 -10.81
N TYR A 93 -7.48 -5.42 -9.70
CA TYR A 93 -8.89 -5.45 -9.35
C TYR A 93 -9.41 -4.15 -8.73
N GLU A 94 -10.72 -3.96 -8.90
CA GLU A 94 -11.50 -2.95 -8.19
C GLU A 94 -12.57 -3.61 -7.33
N VAL A 95 -12.89 -2.96 -6.22
CA VAL A 95 -13.95 -3.40 -5.31
C VAL A 95 -15.13 -2.46 -5.40
N LYS A 96 -16.28 -2.99 -5.81
CA LYS A 96 -17.54 -2.25 -5.89
C LYS A 96 -18.48 -2.65 -4.74
N LYS A 97 -19.01 -1.66 -4.05
CA LYS A 97 -20.08 -1.88 -3.07
C LYS A 97 -21.41 -1.98 -3.81
N VAL A 98 -22.05 -3.14 -3.78
CA VAL A 98 -23.36 -3.37 -4.40
C VAL A 98 -24.40 -3.51 -3.29
N PRO A 99 -25.50 -2.71 -3.31
CA PRO A 99 -26.54 -2.86 -2.30
C PRO A 99 -27.11 -4.27 -2.28
N LYS A 100 -27.18 -4.90 -1.11
CA LYS A 100 -27.84 -6.20 -0.97
C LYS A 100 -29.29 -6.09 -1.42
N LYS A 101 -29.74 -7.02 -2.26
CA LYS A 101 -31.15 -7.12 -2.59
C LYS A 101 -31.94 -7.33 -1.28
N LYS A 102 -32.86 -6.42 -0.98
CA LYS A 102 -33.71 -6.53 0.21
C LYS A 102 -34.36 -7.93 0.18
N SER A 103 -34.14 -8.72 1.22
CA SER A 103 -34.88 -9.97 1.39
C SER A 103 -36.35 -9.63 1.48
N LYS A 104 -37.26 -10.50 0.98
CA LYS A 104 -38.70 -10.30 1.00
C LYS A 104 -39.34 -10.28 2.41
N ARG A 105 -38.52 -10.08 3.48
CA ARG A 105 -39.04 -9.83 4.83
C ARG A 105 -39.75 -8.50 4.84
N ARG A 106 -40.98 -8.50 5.33
CA ARG A 106 -41.79 -7.29 5.47
C ARG A 106 -41.06 -6.29 6.36
N GLU A 107 -41.03 -5.04 5.95
CA GLU A 107 -40.38 -3.91 6.65
C GLU A 107 -40.91 -3.71 8.09
N SER A 108 -42.13 -4.27 8.40
CA SER A 108 -42.75 -4.30 9.72
C SER A 108 -42.04 -5.16 10.76
N ASP A 109 -41.18 -6.11 10.33
CA ASP A 109 -40.59 -7.12 11.20
C ASP A 109 -39.18 -6.74 11.71
N LEU A 110 -38.71 -5.54 11.37
CA LEU A 110 -37.40 -5.05 11.76
C LEU A 110 -37.50 -4.06 12.94
N PRO A 111 -36.69 -4.20 13.99
CA PRO A 111 -36.59 -3.21 15.06
C PRO A 111 -36.26 -1.83 14.49
N GLN A 112 -36.90 -0.79 14.98
CA GLN A 112 -36.75 0.59 14.47
C GLN A 112 -35.31 1.11 14.39
N LYS A 113 -34.39 0.61 15.22
CA LYS A 113 -32.98 0.98 15.21
C LYS A 113 -32.17 0.46 13.99
N ASN A 114 -32.69 -0.51 13.24
CA ASN A 114 -31.97 -1.13 12.12
C ASN A 114 -32.45 -0.69 10.74
N LYS A 115 -33.34 0.27 10.64
CA LYS A 115 -33.93 0.73 9.36
C LYS A 115 -32.98 1.55 8.47
N LEU A 116 -31.77 1.92 8.92
CA LEU A 116 -30.90 2.86 8.24
C LEU A 116 -29.55 2.29 7.77
N LYS A 117 -29.24 1.02 7.99
CA LYS A 117 -28.01 0.43 7.43
C LYS A 117 -28.33 -0.30 6.12
N THR A 118 -28.05 0.34 4.99
CA THR A 118 -27.97 -0.36 3.72
C THR A 118 -26.80 -1.35 3.82
N GLU A 119 -27.11 -2.65 3.84
CA GLU A 119 -26.09 -3.69 3.74
C GLU A 119 -25.59 -3.76 2.30
N TYR A 120 -24.27 -3.83 2.13
CA TYR A 120 -23.61 -3.94 0.84
C TYR A 120 -22.89 -5.27 0.74
N ASP A 121 -22.94 -5.87 -0.44
CA ASP A 121 -22.02 -6.92 -0.84
C ASP A 121 -20.82 -6.28 -1.54
N LEU A 122 -19.64 -6.84 -1.36
CA LEU A 122 -18.43 -6.42 -2.09
C LEU A 122 -18.35 -7.26 -3.37
N LYS A 123 -18.33 -6.59 -4.50
CA LYS A 123 -18.10 -7.21 -5.81
C LYS A 123 -16.70 -6.86 -6.28
N TYR A 124 -15.88 -7.88 -6.50
CA TYR A 124 -14.54 -7.76 -7.06
C TYR A 124 -14.61 -7.91 -8.57
N GLU A 125 -14.05 -6.97 -9.31
CA GLU A 125 -13.89 -7.04 -10.76
C GLU A 125 -12.40 -7.08 -11.07
N TYR A 126 -11.96 -8.11 -11.81
CA TYR A 126 -10.55 -8.35 -12.11
C TYR A 126 -10.22 -8.09 -13.57
N HIS A 127 -8.98 -7.68 -13.82
CA HIS A 127 -8.32 -7.72 -15.11
C HIS A 127 -6.98 -8.45 -14.94
N ARG A 128 -6.82 -9.58 -15.63
CA ARG A 128 -5.59 -10.38 -15.59
C ARG A 128 -4.68 -10.03 -16.75
N VAL A 129 -3.40 -9.90 -16.44
CA VAL A 129 -2.31 -9.86 -17.41
C VAL A 129 -1.38 -11.02 -17.09
N ASP A 130 -1.25 -11.97 -18.00
CA ASP A 130 -0.31 -13.08 -17.88
C ASP A 130 1.01 -12.69 -18.55
N ILE A 131 2.13 -12.97 -17.87
CA ILE A 131 3.48 -12.74 -18.33
C ILE A 131 4.19 -14.09 -18.41
N ASP A 132 4.42 -14.58 -19.62
CA ASP A 132 5.05 -15.87 -19.88
C ASP A 132 6.56 -15.68 -20.13
N PHE A 133 7.38 -16.57 -19.60
CA PHE A 133 8.82 -16.60 -19.81
C PHE A 133 9.16 -17.34 -21.13
N VAL A 134 9.41 -16.58 -22.20
CA VAL A 134 9.68 -17.15 -23.53
C VAL A 134 11.10 -17.69 -23.59
N GLY A 135 11.26 -18.96 -24.02
CA GLY A 135 12.56 -19.61 -24.15
C GLY A 135 13.27 -19.94 -22.84
N ALA A 136 12.58 -19.76 -21.70
CA ALA A 136 13.12 -20.06 -20.38
C ALA A 136 13.21 -21.59 -20.11
N ASN A 137 13.91 -21.93 -19.04
CA ASN A 137 13.89 -23.28 -18.48
C ASN A 137 12.46 -23.72 -18.15
N LYS A 138 12.03 -24.85 -18.66
CA LYS A 138 10.66 -25.34 -18.45
C LYS A 138 10.39 -25.81 -17.02
N ASN A 139 11.43 -26.17 -16.28
CA ASN A 139 11.36 -26.63 -14.89
C ASN A 139 12.43 -25.91 -14.06
N PRO A 140 12.28 -24.59 -13.84
CA PRO A 140 13.21 -23.86 -12.99
C PRO A 140 13.05 -24.33 -11.54
N GLU A 141 14.15 -24.35 -10.79
CA GLU A 141 14.05 -24.52 -9.35
C GLU A 141 13.49 -23.23 -8.73
N ILE A 142 12.37 -23.36 -7.98
CA ILE A 142 11.76 -22.24 -7.30
C ILE A 142 12.09 -22.34 -5.80
N ILE A 143 12.89 -21.41 -5.31
CA ILE A 143 13.33 -21.32 -3.91
C ILE A 143 12.53 -20.22 -3.22
N ALA A 144 11.97 -20.54 -2.06
CA ALA A 144 11.25 -19.59 -1.22
C ALA A 144 12.08 -19.28 0.05
N GLU A 145 12.39 -18.02 0.28
CA GLU A 145 13.21 -17.55 1.41
C GLU A 145 12.41 -16.66 2.37
N GLY A 146 12.85 -16.58 3.61
CA GLY A 146 12.21 -15.77 4.64
C GLY A 146 10.87 -16.33 5.09
N LYS A 147 10.80 -17.64 5.34
CA LYS A 147 9.60 -18.35 5.79
C LYS A 147 9.06 -17.74 7.09
N SER A 148 7.75 -17.46 7.12
CA SER A 148 7.05 -16.95 8.30
C SER A 148 7.04 -17.99 9.44
N VAL A 149 7.10 -17.52 10.69
CA VAL A 149 6.93 -18.37 11.88
C VAL A 149 5.47 -18.78 12.03
N ASP A 150 4.56 -17.84 11.77
CA ASP A 150 3.12 -18.05 11.76
C ASP A 150 2.66 -18.69 10.44
N TYR A 151 1.48 -19.28 10.47
CA TYR A 151 0.84 -19.93 9.33
C TYR A 151 -0.66 -19.70 9.34
N ASP A 152 -1.28 -19.87 8.17
CA ASP A 152 -2.72 -19.79 7.98
C ASP A 152 -3.32 -21.18 7.77
N ASN A 153 -4.57 -21.37 8.25
CA ASN A 153 -5.37 -22.56 7.99
C ASN A 153 -6.64 -22.16 7.24
N TYR A 154 -6.92 -22.88 6.16
CA TYR A 154 -8.05 -22.61 5.26
C TYR A 154 -9.07 -23.75 5.35
N TYR A 155 -10.24 -23.53 5.94
CA TYR A 155 -11.27 -24.55 6.12
C TYR A 155 -12.44 -24.44 5.14
N ASN A 156 -12.61 -23.31 4.46
CA ASN A 156 -13.72 -23.07 3.53
C ASN A 156 -13.30 -23.23 2.06
N ILE A 157 -12.62 -24.35 1.75
CA ILE A 157 -12.15 -24.61 0.38
C ILE A 157 -13.12 -25.57 -0.30
N PRO A 158 -13.66 -25.23 -1.50
CA PRO A 158 -14.49 -26.15 -2.26
C PRO A 158 -13.80 -27.51 -2.46
N ASN A 159 -14.56 -28.60 -2.24
CA ASN A 159 -14.09 -29.98 -2.40
C ASN A 159 -12.94 -30.41 -1.45
N ARG A 160 -12.66 -29.66 -0.39
CA ARG A 160 -11.69 -30.02 0.66
C ARG A 160 -12.29 -29.88 2.06
N PRO A 161 -13.07 -30.86 2.52
CA PRO A 161 -13.77 -30.78 3.81
C PRO A 161 -12.82 -30.72 5.02
N LYS A 162 -11.58 -31.22 4.89
CA LYS A 162 -10.53 -31.11 5.93
C LYS A 162 -9.77 -29.79 5.88
N GLY A 163 -10.01 -28.97 4.86
CA GLY A 163 -9.26 -27.73 4.66
C GLY A 163 -7.82 -27.96 4.19
N VAL A 164 -7.03 -26.91 4.29
CA VAL A 164 -5.56 -26.89 4.08
C VAL A 164 -4.93 -26.17 5.27
N GLU A 165 -3.97 -26.80 5.90
CA GLU A 165 -3.36 -26.33 7.13
C GLU A 165 -1.86 -26.04 6.94
N ASN A 166 -1.32 -25.23 7.87
CA ASN A 166 0.10 -24.88 7.94
C ASN A 166 0.60 -24.20 6.65
N VAL A 167 -0.21 -23.31 6.06
CA VAL A 167 0.17 -22.52 4.88
C VAL A 167 1.04 -21.36 5.34
N HIS A 168 2.30 -21.35 4.91
CA HIS A 168 3.26 -20.32 5.29
C HIS A 168 3.37 -19.22 4.24
N ARG A 169 3.94 -18.10 4.67
CA ARG A 169 4.30 -16.95 3.85
C ARG A 169 5.81 -16.82 3.75
N TYR A 170 6.29 -16.23 2.67
CA TYR A 170 7.70 -16.06 2.37
C TYR A 170 7.99 -14.62 1.96
N GLU A 171 9.17 -14.12 2.29
CA GLU A 171 9.58 -12.75 1.96
C GLU A 171 10.08 -12.64 0.52
N LYS A 172 10.60 -13.73 -0.05
CA LYS A 172 11.25 -13.74 -1.36
C LYS A 172 11.04 -15.06 -2.09
N ILE A 173 10.82 -14.98 -3.41
CA ILE A 173 10.72 -16.15 -4.31
C ILE A 173 11.78 -16.00 -5.39
N ILE A 174 12.58 -17.04 -5.59
CA ILE A 174 13.71 -17.06 -6.54
C ILE A 174 13.46 -18.17 -7.55
N TYR A 175 13.47 -17.84 -8.83
CA TYR A 175 13.62 -18.80 -9.92
C TYR A 175 15.10 -18.91 -10.23
N GLN A 176 15.72 -20.00 -9.82
CA GLN A 176 17.13 -20.24 -10.06
C GLN A 176 17.37 -20.74 -11.49
N ASN A 177 18.32 -20.14 -12.19
CA ASN A 177 18.60 -20.46 -13.59
C ASN A 177 17.34 -20.48 -14.48
N LEU A 178 16.49 -19.46 -14.34
CA LEU A 178 15.31 -19.30 -15.19
C LEU A 178 15.70 -19.25 -16.67
N TYR A 179 16.77 -18.50 -16.99
CA TYR A 179 17.53 -18.62 -18.24
C TYR A 179 18.96 -19.03 -17.89
N SER A 180 19.77 -19.38 -18.88
CA SER A 180 21.17 -19.79 -18.64
C SER A 180 21.94 -18.69 -17.91
N ASN A 181 22.40 -18.96 -16.68
CA ASN A 181 23.08 -18.02 -15.78
C ASN A 181 22.24 -16.78 -15.43
N ILE A 182 20.90 -16.88 -15.42
CA ILE A 182 20.02 -15.79 -15.04
C ILE A 182 18.97 -16.30 -14.07
N ASP A 183 18.90 -15.64 -12.91
CA ASP A 183 17.86 -15.87 -11.89
C ASP A 183 16.82 -14.75 -11.96
N LEU A 184 15.59 -15.04 -11.52
CA LEU A 184 14.54 -14.06 -11.33
C LEU A 184 14.11 -14.07 -9.88
N VAL A 185 14.13 -12.91 -9.23
CA VAL A 185 13.86 -12.77 -7.80
C VAL A 185 12.68 -11.85 -7.58
N PHE A 186 11.59 -12.36 -7.01
CA PHE A 186 10.47 -11.55 -6.52
C PHE A 186 10.65 -11.28 -5.04
N PHE A 187 10.40 -10.04 -4.61
CA PHE A 187 10.49 -9.65 -3.21
C PHE A 187 9.57 -8.46 -2.91
N GLN A 188 9.33 -8.25 -1.62
CA GLN A 188 8.67 -7.07 -1.16
C GLN A 188 9.71 -5.96 -0.93
N PRO A 189 9.58 -4.81 -1.59
CA PRO A 189 10.47 -3.68 -1.34
C PRO A 189 10.26 -3.11 0.07
N LYS A 190 11.27 -2.46 0.60
CA LYS A 190 11.16 -1.72 1.87
C LYS A 190 10.29 -0.46 1.74
N ASP A 191 10.18 0.05 0.53
CA ASP A 191 9.30 1.18 0.21
C ASP A 191 7.86 0.68 0.09
N THR A 192 7.02 1.09 1.03
CA THR A 192 5.60 0.69 1.11
C THR A 192 4.73 1.24 -0.03
N LEU A 193 5.24 2.17 -0.83
CA LEU A 193 4.52 2.69 -2.01
C LEU A 193 4.54 1.71 -3.19
N LYS A 194 5.48 0.76 -3.17
CA LYS A 194 5.60 -0.29 -4.17
C LYS A 194 5.14 -1.61 -3.57
N PRO A 195 4.08 -2.23 -4.09
CA PRO A 195 3.57 -3.47 -3.50
C PRO A 195 4.53 -4.65 -3.68
N ILE A 196 5.16 -4.75 -4.84
CA ILE A 196 6.05 -5.85 -5.22
C ILE A 196 7.14 -5.34 -6.18
N GLU A 197 8.31 -5.94 -6.13
CA GLU A 197 9.39 -5.77 -7.10
C GLU A 197 9.90 -7.14 -7.55
N TYR A 198 10.51 -7.17 -8.73
CA TYR A 198 11.24 -8.34 -9.20
C TYR A 198 12.52 -7.91 -9.92
N ASN A 199 13.59 -8.70 -9.77
CA ASN A 199 14.89 -8.43 -10.36
C ASN A 199 15.37 -9.61 -11.17
N PHE A 200 15.88 -9.35 -12.37
CA PHE A 200 16.73 -10.33 -13.06
C PHE A 200 18.16 -10.18 -12.57
N ILE A 201 18.71 -11.27 -12.08
CA ILE A 201 20.11 -11.38 -11.65
C ILE A 201 20.86 -12.10 -12.76
N VAL A 202 21.56 -11.35 -13.58
CA VAL A 202 22.36 -11.89 -14.69
C VAL A 202 23.75 -12.20 -14.15
N ASN A 203 24.03 -13.48 -13.93
CA ASN A 203 25.32 -13.97 -13.49
C ASN A 203 26.36 -13.93 -14.64
N PRO A 204 27.67 -13.98 -14.36
CA PRO A 204 28.70 -13.99 -15.39
C PRO A 204 28.45 -15.06 -16.47
N GLY A 205 28.47 -14.65 -17.73
CA GLY A 205 28.15 -15.48 -18.90
C GLY A 205 26.69 -15.57 -19.29
N GLY A 206 25.75 -15.04 -18.47
CA GLY A 206 24.36 -14.86 -18.85
C GLY A 206 24.19 -13.77 -19.92
N LYS A 207 23.23 -13.91 -20.81
CA LYS A 207 22.94 -12.96 -21.88
C LYS A 207 21.64 -12.20 -21.56
N ILE A 208 21.71 -10.88 -21.49
CA ILE A 208 20.54 -10.04 -21.25
C ILE A 208 19.47 -10.28 -22.34
N SER A 209 19.89 -10.51 -23.58
CA SER A 209 19.00 -10.80 -24.72
C SER A 209 18.21 -12.11 -24.61
N ASP A 210 18.61 -13.04 -23.73
CA ASP A 210 17.87 -14.28 -23.48
C ASP A 210 16.58 -14.03 -22.72
N ILE A 211 16.50 -12.92 -21.98
CA ILE A 211 15.33 -12.58 -21.19
C ILE A 211 14.21 -12.08 -22.12
N GLN A 212 13.15 -12.84 -22.25
CA GLN A 212 12.00 -12.53 -23.07
C GLN A 212 10.71 -12.79 -22.31
N LEU A 213 9.86 -11.75 -22.22
CA LEU A 213 8.60 -11.75 -21.49
C LEU A 213 7.46 -11.52 -22.48
N LYS A 214 6.50 -12.43 -22.54
CA LYS A 214 5.31 -12.31 -23.37
C LYS A 214 4.12 -11.89 -22.52
N PHE A 215 3.54 -10.75 -22.83
CA PHE A 215 2.39 -10.20 -22.13
C PHE A 215 1.10 -10.58 -22.87
N ASN A 216 0.19 -11.23 -22.17
CA ASN A 216 -1.12 -11.62 -22.64
C ASN A 216 -2.22 -11.02 -21.76
N GLY A 217 -3.41 -10.78 -22.32
CA GLY A 217 -4.55 -10.26 -21.57
C GLY A 217 -4.69 -8.74 -21.55
N ALA A 218 -3.65 -8.00 -21.92
CA ALA A 218 -3.70 -6.54 -22.09
C ALA A 218 -3.08 -6.10 -23.42
N LYS A 219 -3.55 -4.96 -23.95
CA LYS A 219 -2.85 -4.30 -25.05
C LYS A 219 -1.63 -3.59 -24.47
N THR A 220 -0.44 -3.97 -24.94
CA THR A 220 0.84 -3.43 -24.50
C THR A 220 1.44 -2.49 -25.51
N GLN A 221 2.22 -1.51 -25.04
CA GLN A 221 2.95 -0.56 -25.87
C GLN A 221 4.21 -0.08 -25.15
N LEU A 222 5.33 -0.06 -25.86
CA LEU A 222 6.55 0.59 -25.39
C LEU A 222 6.52 2.07 -25.78
N LYS A 223 6.51 2.96 -24.77
CA LYS A 223 6.48 4.40 -24.96
C LYS A 223 7.40 5.08 -23.94
N ASP A 224 8.26 5.98 -24.40
CA ASP A 224 9.18 6.76 -23.56
C ASP A 224 10.02 5.86 -22.60
N GLY A 225 10.46 4.69 -23.11
CA GLY A 225 11.24 3.71 -22.35
C GLY A 225 10.42 2.90 -21.32
N LYS A 226 9.10 3.09 -21.24
CA LYS A 226 8.19 2.40 -20.32
C LYS A 226 7.29 1.44 -21.09
N LEU A 227 7.05 0.29 -20.52
CA LEU A 227 6.08 -0.68 -21.02
C LEU A 227 4.72 -0.40 -20.38
N SER A 228 3.78 0.06 -21.19
CA SER A 228 2.41 0.36 -20.79
C SER A 228 1.49 -0.80 -21.09
N MET A 229 0.58 -1.11 -20.18
CA MET A 229 -0.47 -2.12 -20.27
C MET A 229 -1.84 -1.48 -20.09
N ASN A 230 -2.69 -1.53 -21.11
CA ASN A 230 -4.06 -1.02 -21.01
C ASN A 230 -4.93 -2.03 -20.27
N LEU A 231 -5.45 -1.65 -19.11
CA LEU A 231 -6.32 -2.44 -18.29
C LEU A 231 -7.75 -1.92 -18.34
N ARG A 232 -8.71 -2.73 -17.86
CA ARG A 232 -10.11 -2.31 -17.68
C ARG A 232 -10.24 -1.08 -16.76
N PHE A 233 -9.31 -0.92 -15.81
CA PHE A 233 -9.35 0.09 -14.75
C PHE A 233 -8.29 1.19 -14.94
N GLY A 234 -7.83 1.42 -16.18
CA GLY A 234 -6.80 2.40 -16.48
C GLY A 234 -5.55 1.78 -17.06
N GLU A 235 -4.41 2.35 -16.77
CA GLU A 235 -3.11 1.94 -17.31
C GLU A 235 -2.16 1.51 -16.20
N MET A 236 -1.49 0.39 -16.39
CA MET A 236 -0.35 -0.05 -15.59
C MET A 236 0.92 0.11 -16.42
N GLN A 237 2.01 0.51 -15.81
CA GLN A 237 3.29 0.70 -16.48
C GLN A 237 4.39 -0.06 -15.75
N GLU A 238 5.31 -0.61 -16.52
CA GLU A 238 6.60 -1.07 -16.01
C GLU A 238 7.71 -0.18 -16.57
N ASN A 239 8.65 0.19 -15.75
CA ASN A 239 9.86 0.91 -16.12
C ASN A 239 11.08 0.22 -15.50
N ILE A 240 12.26 0.56 -15.99
CA ILE A 240 13.54 0.10 -15.44
C ILE A 240 14.23 1.32 -14.84
N PRO A 241 13.94 1.66 -13.56
CA PRO A 241 14.45 2.89 -12.97
C PRO A 241 15.95 2.83 -12.74
N HIS A 242 16.48 1.65 -12.46
CA HIS A 242 17.88 1.49 -12.12
C HIS A 242 18.38 0.07 -12.40
N SER A 243 19.51 -0.03 -13.13
CA SER A 243 20.22 -1.29 -13.33
C SER A 243 21.69 -1.08 -13.01
N TRP A 244 22.35 -2.09 -12.48
CA TRP A 244 23.73 -1.97 -12.06
C TRP A 244 24.53 -3.26 -12.23
N GLU A 245 25.85 -3.10 -12.46
CA GLU A 245 26.86 -4.14 -12.36
C GLU A 245 27.43 -4.14 -10.94
N GLU A 246 27.55 -5.30 -10.31
CA GLU A 246 28.15 -5.44 -8.99
C GLU A 246 29.68 -5.40 -9.09
N ALA A 247 30.30 -4.45 -8.41
CA ALA A 247 31.76 -4.26 -8.38
C ALA A 247 32.28 -4.32 -6.93
N GLY A 248 32.32 -5.54 -6.37
CA GLY A 248 32.59 -5.74 -4.94
C GLY A 248 31.46 -5.18 -4.09
N ASN A 249 31.77 -4.22 -3.21
CA ASN A 249 30.75 -3.54 -2.38
C ASN A 249 30.09 -2.33 -3.08
N LEU A 250 30.47 -2.05 -4.34
CA LEU A 250 29.96 -0.90 -5.10
C LEU A 250 29.00 -1.37 -6.19
N LYS A 251 28.00 -0.56 -6.47
CA LYS A 251 27.06 -0.72 -7.59
C LYS A 251 27.45 0.28 -8.68
N LYS A 252 27.85 -0.22 -9.85
CA LYS A 252 28.13 0.60 -11.01
C LYS A 252 26.87 0.65 -11.88
N SER A 253 26.24 1.81 -12.00
CA SER A 253 25.06 1.99 -12.86
C SER A 253 25.36 1.61 -14.30
N ILE A 254 24.44 0.90 -14.93
CA ILE A 254 24.43 0.58 -16.36
C ILE A 254 23.10 1.01 -16.97
N ASN A 255 23.12 1.28 -18.28
CA ASN A 255 21.92 1.64 -19.01
C ASN A 255 21.25 0.37 -19.54
N VAL A 256 20.04 0.08 -19.06
CA VAL A 256 19.19 -1.01 -19.53
C VAL A 256 17.80 -0.45 -19.84
N GLY A 257 17.25 -0.83 -20.98
CA GLY A 257 15.92 -0.43 -21.39
C GLY A 257 15.10 -1.60 -21.94
N PHE A 258 13.79 -1.45 -21.98
CA PHE A 258 12.92 -2.41 -22.67
C PHE A 258 13.15 -2.37 -24.18
N LYS A 259 13.04 -3.55 -24.81
CA LYS A 259 13.07 -3.75 -26.24
C LYS A 259 11.81 -4.48 -26.68
N ASP A 260 11.09 -3.89 -27.62
CA ASP A 260 9.94 -4.56 -28.26
C ASP A 260 10.46 -5.58 -29.29
N LEU A 261 10.07 -6.84 -29.10
CA LEU A 261 10.41 -7.97 -29.99
C LEU A 261 9.24 -8.35 -30.89
N GLY A 262 8.11 -7.62 -30.81
CA GLY A 262 6.90 -7.88 -31.56
C GLY A 262 5.97 -8.89 -30.92
N ASN A 263 4.71 -8.92 -31.36
CA ASN A 263 3.69 -9.87 -30.91
C ASN A 263 3.46 -9.90 -29.38
N GLY A 264 3.65 -8.77 -28.70
CA GLY A 264 3.51 -8.66 -27.24
C GLY A 264 4.67 -9.28 -26.46
N VAL A 265 5.79 -9.58 -27.12
CA VAL A 265 7.03 -10.05 -26.50
C VAL A 265 7.96 -8.87 -26.30
N TYR A 266 8.49 -8.73 -25.08
CA TYR A 266 9.45 -7.71 -24.71
C TYR A 266 10.67 -8.34 -24.09
N GLY A 267 11.83 -7.82 -24.43
CA GLY A 267 13.12 -8.17 -23.81
C GLY A 267 13.79 -6.91 -23.31
N PHE A 268 15.09 -7.02 -23.09
CA PHE A 268 15.91 -5.91 -22.65
C PHE A 268 17.03 -5.63 -23.65
N ASN A 269 17.50 -4.40 -23.67
CA ASN A 269 18.73 -3.98 -24.33
C ASN A 269 19.60 -3.25 -23.33
N ALA A 270 20.90 -3.45 -23.43
CA ALA A 270 21.93 -2.78 -22.65
C ALA A 270 23.12 -2.42 -23.55
N ASP A 271 24.06 -1.64 -23.02
CA ASP A 271 25.30 -1.29 -23.73
C ASP A 271 26.13 -2.53 -24.10
N ARG A 272 26.01 -3.61 -23.32
CA ARG A 272 26.60 -4.94 -23.55
C ARG A 272 25.57 -6.02 -23.25
N ASP A 273 25.64 -7.14 -23.95
CA ASP A 273 24.75 -8.29 -23.73
C ASP A 273 25.28 -9.27 -22.68
N VAL A 274 26.60 -9.39 -22.57
CA VAL A 274 27.29 -10.28 -21.63
C VAL A 274 28.23 -9.47 -20.73
N PHE A 275 28.23 -9.81 -19.46
CA PHE A 275 29.07 -9.17 -18.43
C PHE A 275 29.91 -10.20 -17.70
N ASP A 276 31.07 -9.76 -17.22
CA ASP A 276 31.99 -10.58 -16.42
C ASP A 276 31.66 -10.60 -14.93
N LYS A 277 30.66 -9.78 -14.54
CA LYS A 277 30.21 -9.61 -13.17
C LYS A 277 28.69 -9.73 -13.14
N VAL A 278 28.15 -9.89 -11.95
CA VAL A 278 26.70 -9.91 -11.74
C VAL A 278 26.10 -8.57 -12.15
N VAL A 279 25.07 -8.64 -12.96
CA VAL A 279 24.23 -7.50 -13.32
C VAL A 279 22.83 -7.69 -12.73
N VAL A 280 22.30 -6.64 -12.14
CA VAL A 280 20.94 -6.60 -11.65
C VAL A 280 20.12 -5.68 -12.55
N ILE A 281 19.06 -6.22 -13.16
CA ILE A 281 18.04 -5.48 -13.91
C ILE A 281 16.80 -5.43 -13.02
N ASP A 282 16.34 -4.23 -12.71
CA ASP A 282 15.25 -3.95 -11.76
C ASP A 282 14.03 -3.36 -12.48
N PRO A 283 13.18 -4.17 -13.13
CA PRO A 283 11.91 -3.73 -13.67
C PRO A 283 10.92 -3.48 -12.51
N VAL A 284 10.34 -2.30 -12.50
CA VAL A 284 9.42 -1.91 -11.42
C VAL A 284 8.03 -1.65 -11.98
N PRO A 285 7.03 -2.44 -11.60
CA PRO A 285 5.64 -2.08 -11.84
C PRO A 285 5.33 -0.82 -11.01
N THR A 286 5.18 0.31 -11.68
CA THR A 286 4.91 1.58 -11.01
C THR A 286 3.43 1.88 -11.00
N ARG A 287 2.89 2.04 -9.80
CA ARG A 287 1.77 2.93 -9.57
C ARG A 287 2.26 4.34 -9.95
N ILE A 288 1.59 5.03 -10.86
CA ILE A 288 2.04 6.32 -11.39
C ILE A 288 2.33 7.30 -10.26
N TRP A 289 1.44 7.36 -9.27
CA TRP A 289 1.68 7.97 -7.96
C TRP A 289 0.58 7.59 -6.97
N GLY A 290 0.85 7.76 -5.69
CA GLY A 290 -0.11 7.68 -4.62
C GLY A 290 0.28 8.67 -3.54
N SER A 291 -0.70 9.37 -2.97
CA SER A 291 -0.48 10.35 -1.93
C SER A 291 -1.59 10.28 -0.88
N TYR A 292 -1.24 10.64 0.33
CA TYR A 292 -2.21 10.94 1.35
C TYR A 292 -2.61 12.40 1.24
N PHE A 293 -3.91 12.67 1.43
CA PHE A 293 -4.45 14.02 1.52
C PHE A 293 -5.18 14.14 2.85
N GLY A 294 -4.93 15.24 3.57
CA GLY A 294 -5.56 15.53 4.85
C GLY A 294 -4.58 16.04 5.89
N GLY A 295 -5.08 16.27 7.07
CA GLY A 295 -4.36 16.82 8.18
C GLY A 295 -4.49 16.01 9.47
N ASN A 296 -4.83 16.69 10.56
CA ASN A 296 -4.96 16.12 11.90
C ASN A 296 -6.38 15.66 12.27
N GLY A 297 -7.33 15.69 11.34
CA GLY A 297 -8.72 15.29 11.52
C GLY A 297 -9.16 14.25 10.52
N GLU A 298 -10.44 14.25 10.19
CA GLU A 298 -11.07 13.33 9.23
C GLU A 298 -11.38 14.09 7.94
N GLU A 299 -11.12 13.45 6.79
CA GLU A 299 -11.51 13.91 5.47
C GLU A 299 -12.45 12.91 4.82
N PHE A 300 -13.51 13.46 4.23
CA PHE A 300 -14.33 12.74 3.27
C PHE A 300 -14.27 13.44 1.93
N ALA A 301 -13.81 12.74 0.89
CA ALA A 301 -13.55 13.35 -0.40
C ALA A 301 -14.15 12.57 -1.56
N TRP A 302 -14.66 13.30 -2.55
CA TRP A 302 -14.87 12.84 -3.91
C TRP A 302 -13.74 13.31 -4.79
N ILE A 303 -13.57 12.64 -5.94
CA ILE A 303 -12.54 12.92 -6.92
C ILE A 303 -13.18 13.26 -8.26
N ARG A 304 -12.68 14.31 -8.94
CA ARG A 304 -13.06 14.62 -10.31
C ARG A 304 -11.82 15.09 -11.10
N PRO A 305 -11.48 14.46 -12.24
CA PRO A 305 -10.41 14.95 -13.11
C PRO A 305 -10.92 16.08 -14.00
N ASP A 306 -10.04 17.04 -14.34
CA ASP A 306 -10.25 17.99 -15.42
C ASP A 306 -9.75 17.44 -16.78
N LYS A 307 -9.95 18.19 -17.86
CA LYS A 307 -9.54 17.81 -19.23
C LYS A 307 -8.01 17.63 -19.38
N ASN A 308 -7.21 18.17 -18.46
CA ASN A 308 -5.76 18.02 -18.41
C ASN A 308 -5.31 16.90 -17.46
N ASN A 309 -6.25 16.07 -16.99
CA ASN A 309 -6.02 15.02 -16.01
C ASN A 309 -5.51 15.52 -14.63
N ASN A 310 -5.66 16.81 -14.32
CA ASN A 310 -5.49 17.25 -12.96
C ASN A 310 -6.67 16.76 -12.12
N ILE A 311 -6.41 16.43 -10.88
CA ILE A 311 -7.37 15.85 -9.96
C ILE A 311 -7.88 16.92 -9.00
N TYR A 312 -9.19 17.01 -8.88
CA TYR A 312 -9.82 17.81 -7.85
C TYR A 312 -10.38 16.89 -6.77
N LEU A 313 -9.93 17.09 -5.54
CA LEU A 313 -10.49 16.51 -4.33
C LEU A 313 -11.44 17.52 -3.73
N PHE A 314 -12.64 17.11 -3.36
CA PHE A 314 -13.64 17.98 -2.74
C PHE A 314 -14.55 17.21 -1.81
N GLY A 315 -15.01 17.85 -0.76
CA GLY A 315 -15.83 17.19 0.27
C GLY A 315 -15.88 18.02 1.55
N TYR A 316 -15.66 17.37 2.69
CA TYR A 316 -15.49 18.06 3.96
C TYR A 316 -14.25 17.57 4.69
N SER A 317 -13.73 18.41 5.58
CA SER A 317 -12.61 18.10 6.45
C SER A 317 -12.83 18.67 7.84
N THR A 318 -12.49 17.88 8.86
CA THR A 318 -12.42 18.33 10.25
C THR A 318 -10.98 18.70 10.65
N SER A 319 -10.02 18.54 9.74
CA SER A 319 -8.62 18.93 9.97
C SER A 319 -8.45 20.44 10.05
N THR A 320 -7.53 20.88 10.89
CA THR A 320 -7.17 22.29 11.04
C THR A 320 -5.85 22.66 10.33
N ASN A 321 -5.20 21.67 9.70
CA ASN A 321 -3.93 21.85 8.98
C ASN A 321 -3.89 20.97 7.72
N ASN A 322 -2.92 21.23 6.85
CA ASN A 322 -2.57 20.45 5.65
C ASN A 322 -3.66 20.31 4.56
N VAL A 323 -4.82 20.93 4.69
CA VAL A 323 -5.87 20.93 3.66
C VAL A 323 -5.74 22.16 2.77
N ALA A 324 -5.64 23.35 3.35
CA ALA A 324 -5.47 24.59 2.61
C ALA A 324 -3.98 24.90 2.34
N THR A 325 -3.72 25.65 1.25
CA THR A 325 -2.39 26.16 0.90
C THR A 325 -2.26 27.62 1.26
N SER A 326 -1.03 28.13 1.37
CA SER A 326 -0.78 29.58 1.54
C SER A 326 -1.41 30.37 0.40
N GLY A 327 -2.08 31.49 0.73
CA GLY A 327 -2.76 32.35 -0.25
C GLY A 327 -4.12 31.83 -0.72
N SER A 328 -4.65 30.76 -0.14
CA SER A 328 -5.99 30.26 -0.44
C SER A 328 -7.09 31.23 0.03
N TYR A 329 -8.30 31.07 -0.51
CA TYR A 329 -9.47 31.85 -0.11
C TYR A 329 -9.77 31.77 1.39
N GLN A 330 -9.73 30.55 1.95
CA GLN A 330 -9.85 30.30 3.39
C GLN A 330 -8.77 29.30 3.80
N SER A 331 -7.78 29.77 4.55
CA SER A 331 -6.61 28.98 4.93
C SER A 331 -6.81 28.15 6.20
N ASN A 332 -7.83 28.48 7.00
CA ASN A 332 -8.11 27.79 8.26
C ASN A 332 -9.55 27.27 8.27
N SER A 333 -9.74 26.09 8.87
CA SER A 333 -11.06 25.60 9.22
C SER A 333 -11.70 26.52 10.26
N ALA A 334 -12.99 26.77 10.12
CA ALA A 334 -13.75 27.69 10.97
C ALA A 334 -14.80 27.02 11.84
N GLY A 335 -15.09 25.73 11.63
CA GLY A 335 -16.21 25.03 12.27
C GLY A 335 -15.96 23.60 12.69
N SER A 336 -17.04 22.86 12.86
CA SER A 336 -17.05 21.44 13.23
C SER A 336 -16.67 20.51 12.07
N GLY A 337 -16.61 21.05 10.86
CA GLY A 337 -16.20 20.39 9.62
C GLY A 337 -16.53 21.32 8.47
N ASP A 338 -15.50 21.74 7.72
CA ASP A 338 -15.66 22.69 6.62
C ASP A 338 -15.57 21.99 5.27
N ALA A 339 -16.31 22.48 4.31
CA ALA A 339 -16.14 22.13 2.91
C ALA A 339 -14.69 22.41 2.48
N PHE A 340 -14.15 21.61 1.61
CA PHE A 340 -12.85 21.88 0.99
C PHE A 340 -12.86 21.53 -0.49
N ILE A 341 -11.92 22.17 -1.21
CA ILE A 341 -11.58 21.85 -2.59
C ILE A 341 -10.07 21.95 -2.69
N SER A 342 -9.44 20.96 -3.33
CA SER A 342 -8.02 20.95 -3.60
C SER A 342 -7.73 20.47 -5.01
N LYS A 343 -6.80 21.13 -5.72
CA LYS A 343 -6.32 20.74 -7.04
C LYS A 343 -4.95 20.10 -6.93
N ILE A 344 -4.82 18.91 -7.53
CA ILE A 344 -3.59 18.13 -7.58
C ILE A 344 -3.26 17.91 -9.06
N SER A 345 -1.99 18.04 -9.46
CA SER A 345 -1.55 17.78 -10.83
C SER A 345 -1.74 16.29 -11.18
N LYS A 346 -1.73 15.99 -12.48
CA LYS A 346 -1.69 14.60 -12.98
C LYS A 346 -0.49 13.79 -12.44
N ASP A 347 0.56 14.47 -11.98
CA ASP A 347 1.79 13.87 -11.43
C ASP A 347 1.81 13.85 -9.89
N GLY A 348 0.68 14.15 -9.23
CA GLY A 348 0.52 14.05 -7.77
C GLY A 348 0.95 15.26 -6.97
N GLN A 349 1.34 16.38 -7.61
CA GLN A 349 1.71 17.61 -6.89
C GLN A 349 0.48 18.46 -6.60
N ARG A 350 0.34 18.90 -5.35
CA ARG A 350 -0.75 19.79 -4.96
C ARG A 350 -0.50 21.19 -5.47
N PHE A 351 -1.37 21.71 -6.33
CA PHE A 351 -1.33 23.09 -6.80
C PHE A 351 -1.87 24.06 -5.75
N TRP A 352 -3.07 23.77 -5.27
CA TRP A 352 -3.72 24.57 -4.24
C TRP A 352 -4.79 23.75 -3.50
N GLY A 353 -5.19 24.24 -2.34
CA GLY A 353 -6.32 23.76 -1.58
C GLY A 353 -6.89 24.90 -0.75
N THR A 354 -8.20 24.91 -0.53
CA THR A 354 -8.91 25.89 0.27
C THR A 354 -10.03 25.26 1.07
N TYR A 355 -10.30 25.79 2.23
CA TYR A 355 -11.57 25.56 2.92
C TYR A 355 -12.64 26.51 2.40
N TYR A 356 -13.87 26.17 2.67
CA TYR A 356 -15.02 27.03 2.58
C TYR A 356 -16.02 26.63 3.66
N GLY A 357 -16.21 27.47 4.65
CA GLY A 357 -17.12 27.16 5.75
C GLY A 357 -17.14 28.21 6.83
N LYS A 358 -17.99 27.95 7.81
CA LYS A 358 -18.16 28.80 9.00
C LYS A 358 -18.25 27.90 10.24
N GLN A 359 -18.97 28.33 11.26
CA GLN A 359 -19.05 27.70 12.59
C GLN A 359 -19.62 26.27 12.57
N TYR A 360 -20.48 25.93 11.58
CA TYR A 360 -21.21 24.67 11.52
C TYR A 360 -20.61 23.72 10.47
N PHE A 361 -21.28 22.61 10.21
CA PHE A 361 -20.81 21.64 9.25
C PHE A 361 -21.13 22.09 7.82
N ASP A 362 -20.10 22.09 6.99
CA ASP A 362 -20.18 22.47 5.58
C ASP A 362 -19.54 21.37 4.71
N VAL A 363 -20.09 21.13 3.51
CA VAL A 363 -19.57 20.10 2.61
C VAL A 363 -19.70 20.52 1.14
N THR A 364 -18.64 20.30 0.35
CA THR A 364 -18.72 20.44 -1.10
C THR A 364 -19.42 19.21 -1.68
N GLY A 365 -20.59 19.42 -2.27
CA GLY A 365 -21.41 18.34 -2.83
C GLY A 365 -21.02 17.96 -4.26
N SER A 366 -20.59 18.94 -5.07
CA SER A 366 -20.12 18.71 -6.45
C SER A 366 -19.18 19.80 -6.93
N VAL A 367 -18.36 19.44 -7.91
CA VAL A 367 -17.45 20.35 -8.63
C VAL A 367 -17.60 20.08 -10.12
N ASP A 368 -17.57 21.15 -10.94
CA ASP A 368 -17.53 21.07 -12.39
C ASP A 368 -16.61 22.15 -12.99
N PHE A 369 -16.29 22.04 -14.28
CA PHE A 369 -15.32 22.89 -14.94
C PHE A 369 -15.87 23.40 -16.26
N ASP A 370 -15.52 24.63 -16.63
CA ASP A 370 -15.71 25.13 -17.99
C ASP A 370 -14.46 24.92 -18.87
N ASP A 371 -14.54 25.31 -20.13
CA ASP A 371 -13.45 25.17 -21.09
C ASP A 371 -12.21 26.03 -20.77
N ASN A 372 -12.37 27.03 -19.93
CA ASN A 372 -11.30 27.91 -19.43
C ASN A 372 -10.73 27.44 -18.09
N PHE A 373 -11.09 26.23 -17.61
CA PHE A 373 -10.69 25.66 -16.33
C PHE A 373 -11.15 26.44 -15.11
N ASN A 374 -12.17 27.29 -15.22
CA ASN A 374 -12.83 27.81 -14.05
C ASN A 374 -13.53 26.67 -13.32
N VAL A 375 -13.44 26.68 -11.99
CA VAL A 375 -14.03 25.67 -11.13
C VAL A 375 -15.36 26.19 -10.59
N TYR A 376 -16.41 25.43 -10.79
CA TYR A 376 -17.74 25.69 -10.24
C TYR A 376 -18.04 24.67 -9.16
N ALA A 377 -18.35 25.10 -7.95
CA ALA A 377 -18.63 24.23 -6.83
C ALA A 377 -20.01 24.49 -6.23
N ALA A 378 -20.72 23.42 -5.92
CA ALA A 378 -21.94 23.47 -5.14
C ALA A 378 -21.64 23.02 -3.71
N ILE A 379 -21.81 23.92 -2.74
CA ILE A 379 -21.49 23.69 -1.34
C ILE A 379 -22.77 23.74 -0.51
N ILE A 380 -22.96 22.74 0.33
CA ILE A 380 -24.02 22.68 1.31
C ILE A 380 -23.48 23.28 2.60
N VAL A 381 -24.09 24.36 3.07
CA VAL A 381 -23.75 25.03 4.32
C VAL A 381 -24.87 24.87 5.34
N GLU A 382 -24.50 24.45 6.54
CA GLU A 382 -25.44 24.38 7.66
C GLU A 382 -25.58 25.73 8.38
N LYS A 383 -26.80 26.03 8.82
CA LYS A 383 -27.13 27.21 9.61
C LYS A 383 -28.14 26.87 10.70
N PRO A 384 -28.07 27.54 11.87
CA PRO A 384 -29.05 27.39 12.89
C PRO A 384 -30.42 27.73 12.34
N ASN A 385 -31.46 26.97 12.74
CA ASN A 385 -32.80 27.27 12.37
C ASN A 385 -33.34 28.48 13.19
N PRO A 386 -33.66 29.60 12.56
CA PRO A 386 -34.08 30.79 13.27
C PRO A 386 -35.41 30.63 14.06
N ARG A 387 -36.21 29.59 13.76
CA ARG A 387 -37.40 29.23 14.53
C ARG A 387 -37.09 28.56 15.87
N TYR A 388 -35.88 28.04 16.03
CA TYR A 388 -35.45 27.32 17.24
C TYR A 388 -34.05 27.75 17.65
N PRO A 389 -33.85 29.04 18.00
CA PRO A 389 -32.54 29.54 18.40
C PRO A 389 -32.03 28.82 19.65
N GLY A 390 -30.80 28.32 19.60
CA GLY A 390 -30.19 27.57 20.71
C GLY A 390 -30.48 26.06 20.75
N ASN A 391 -31.25 25.54 19.83
CA ASN A 391 -31.46 24.09 19.74
C ASN A 391 -30.56 23.48 18.69
N TYR A 392 -29.57 22.73 19.14
CA TYR A 392 -28.54 22.08 18.29
C TYR A 392 -29.05 20.92 17.41
N TYR A 393 -30.35 20.58 17.46
CA TYR A 393 -30.92 19.52 16.65
C TYR A 393 -31.66 20.01 15.40
N TYR A 394 -31.81 21.31 15.21
CA TYR A 394 -32.57 21.90 14.09
C TYR A 394 -31.68 22.85 13.27
N PHE A 395 -30.99 22.27 12.30
CA PHE A 395 -30.27 23.02 11.26
C PHE A 395 -31.08 23.04 9.97
N TYR A 396 -30.92 24.08 9.17
CA TYR A 396 -31.31 24.05 7.77
C TYR A 396 -30.11 24.20 6.88
N GLN A 397 -30.14 23.53 5.73
CA GLN A 397 -29.07 23.52 4.75
C GLN A 397 -29.34 24.54 3.66
N LYS A 398 -28.33 25.29 3.25
CA LYS A 398 -28.33 26.16 2.09
C LYS A 398 -27.32 25.69 1.07
N LEU A 399 -27.71 25.75 -0.20
CA LEU A 399 -26.82 25.51 -1.31
C LEU A 399 -26.15 26.83 -1.71
N VAL A 400 -24.84 26.84 -1.80
CA VAL A 400 -24.04 27.97 -2.25
C VAL A 400 -23.28 27.53 -3.50
N PHE A 401 -23.31 28.36 -4.53
CA PHE A 401 -22.52 28.14 -5.73
C PHE A 401 -21.30 29.07 -5.74
N LEU A 402 -20.13 28.52 -5.96
CA LEU A 402 -18.87 29.25 -6.05
C LEU A 402 -18.30 29.08 -7.45
N LYS A 403 -17.63 30.13 -7.92
CA LYS A 403 -16.69 30.11 -9.03
C LYS A 403 -15.32 30.43 -8.46
N LEU A 404 -14.34 29.55 -8.71
CA LEU A 404 -12.96 29.64 -8.27
C LEU A 404 -12.01 29.78 -9.46
#